data_05389594041af464af9727b62144dcf2
#
_entry.id   05389594041af464af9727b62144dcf2
#
_cell.length_a   1.000
_cell.length_b   1.000
_cell.length_c   1.000
_cell.angle_alpha   90.00
_cell.angle_beta   90.00
_cell.angle_gamma   90.00
#
_symmetry.space_group_name_H-M   'P 1'
#
loop_
_entity.id
_entity.type
_entity.pdbx_description
1 polymer ?
#
loop_
_entity_poly.entity_id
_entity_poly.type
_entity_poly.pdbx_seq_one_letter_code
_entity_poly.pdbx_strand_id
1 'polypeptide(L)'
;GAKLARGMADVIDPARLAVIANTGDDIEIYGAHVSPDPDLVSFWLADLIDERGWGLREDTFAVMDGLRELGHDVWFNLGDRDLAWCLERSRMSSEEELGPTAALARLNEAIGVRAHVLPMSEDPVRTWIATTAGWRPFQEYMIRQRAEGIIEGLEFRGAEQARPSAEVLAAIQSAHTIVIGPSNPLASIAPILAVPGIREALIAAPAPVLAVSPVVGGEVLKGPTAAFMAFAALECSADGVADFYGELLDGIVADENVARLPALQTGTRMDDAAARALLAEQVLGFAEALAR
;
A
#
# COMPACT_ATOMS: atom_id res chain seq x y z
N GLY A 1 2.02 -4.48 3.21
CA GLY A 1 0.70 -4.74 2.61
C GLY A 1 0.74 -5.85 1.57
N ALA A 2 1.45 -5.68 0.44
CA ALA A 2 1.41 -6.60 -0.71
C ALA A 2 1.73 -8.07 -0.38
N LYS A 3 2.72 -8.34 0.50
CA LYS A 3 3.02 -9.71 0.96
C LYS A 3 1.84 -10.36 1.69
N LEU A 4 1.13 -9.60 2.52
CA LEU A 4 -0.05 -10.10 3.22
C LEU A 4 -1.21 -10.34 2.24
N ALA A 5 -1.42 -9.45 1.28
CA ALA A 5 -2.40 -9.65 0.21
C ALA A 5 -2.14 -10.96 -0.56
N ARG A 6 -0.86 -11.26 -0.88
CA ARG A 6 -0.49 -12.55 -1.47
C ARG A 6 -0.81 -13.72 -0.54
N GLY A 7 -0.47 -13.63 0.75
CA GLY A 7 -0.83 -14.66 1.73
C GLY A 7 -2.34 -14.87 1.85
N MET A 8 -3.13 -13.80 1.82
CA MET A 8 -4.61 -13.90 1.77
C MET A 8 -5.08 -14.65 0.51
N ALA A 9 -4.52 -14.33 -0.66
CA ALA A 9 -4.85 -14.99 -1.92
C ALA A 9 -4.44 -16.48 -1.95
N ASP A 10 -3.51 -16.91 -1.10
CA ASP A 10 -3.11 -18.31 -0.96
C ASP A 10 -4.09 -19.12 -0.09
N VAL A 11 -4.88 -18.48 0.79
CA VAL A 11 -5.77 -19.14 1.77
C VAL A 11 -7.26 -18.96 1.50
N ILE A 12 -7.64 -17.95 0.70
CA ILE A 12 -9.04 -17.78 0.26
C ILE A 12 -9.10 -17.78 -1.27
N ASP A 13 -10.31 -17.90 -1.85
CA ASP A 13 -10.46 -17.68 -3.29
C ASP A 13 -10.05 -16.23 -3.64
N PRO A 14 -9.02 -16.04 -4.49
CA PRO A 14 -8.56 -14.70 -4.85
C PRO A 14 -9.65 -13.79 -5.42
N ALA A 15 -10.68 -14.32 -6.08
CA ALA A 15 -11.80 -13.53 -6.59
C ALA A 15 -12.65 -12.89 -5.47
N ARG A 16 -12.48 -13.31 -4.22
CA ARG A 16 -13.13 -12.72 -3.04
C ARG A 16 -12.24 -11.71 -2.31
N LEU A 17 -11.01 -11.50 -2.78
CA LEU A 17 -10.07 -10.56 -2.19
C LEU A 17 -10.14 -9.22 -2.91
N ALA A 18 -10.42 -8.16 -2.19
CA ALA A 18 -10.22 -6.79 -2.64
C ALA A 18 -9.06 -6.15 -1.87
N VAL A 19 -8.19 -5.45 -2.57
CA VAL A 19 -7.04 -4.73 -1.98
C VAL A 19 -7.13 -3.27 -2.38
N ILE A 20 -7.43 -2.39 -1.43
CA ILE A 20 -7.39 -0.94 -1.64
C ILE A 20 -5.94 -0.49 -1.48
N ALA A 21 -5.36 0.05 -2.55
CA ALA A 21 -3.96 0.44 -2.61
C ALA A 21 -3.80 1.96 -2.61
N ASN A 22 -2.76 2.43 -1.93
CA ASN A 22 -2.38 3.83 -1.87
C ASN A 22 -1.91 4.34 -3.23
N THR A 23 -2.43 5.49 -3.68
CA THR A 23 -1.97 6.22 -4.87
C THR A 23 -1.29 7.55 -4.53
N GLY A 24 -1.07 7.80 -3.23
CA GLY A 24 -0.35 8.99 -2.76
C GLY A 24 1.11 9.05 -3.20
N ASP A 25 1.67 7.89 -3.52
CA ASP A 25 3.08 7.72 -3.93
C ASP A 25 3.25 7.77 -5.46
N ASP A 26 2.16 7.91 -6.22
CA ASP A 26 2.18 7.97 -7.67
C ASP A 26 3.01 9.14 -8.18
N ILE A 27 3.66 8.93 -9.32
CA ILE A 27 4.50 9.93 -9.96
C ILE A 27 4.39 9.88 -11.48
N GLU A 28 4.36 11.05 -12.11
CA GLU A 28 4.54 11.18 -13.57
C GLU A 28 6.02 11.33 -13.87
N ILE A 29 6.61 10.33 -14.50
CA ILE A 29 8.05 10.33 -14.80
C ILE A 29 8.33 9.58 -16.11
N TYR A 30 9.30 10.04 -16.89
CA TYR A 30 9.69 9.46 -18.20
C TYR A 30 8.52 9.33 -19.19
N GLY A 31 7.50 10.19 -19.06
CA GLY A 31 6.30 10.16 -19.90
C GLY A 31 5.29 9.07 -19.53
N ALA A 32 5.45 8.43 -18.40
CA ALA A 32 4.55 7.40 -17.88
C ALA A 32 3.98 7.75 -16.51
N HIS A 33 2.76 7.30 -16.24
CA HIS A 33 2.16 7.30 -14.91
C HIS A 33 2.60 6.05 -14.15
N VAL A 34 3.39 6.24 -13.11
CA VAL A 34 3.91 5.19 -12.24
C VAL A 34 3.10 5.18 -10.94
N SER A 35 2.53 4.04 -10.60
CA SER A 35 1.68 3.84 -9.41
C SER A 35 2.25 2.71 -8.54
N PRO A 36 3.29 2.99 -7.73
CA PRO A 36 4.12 1.96 -7.13
C PRO A 36 3.38 0.96 -6.23
N ASP A 37 2.46 1.42 -5.38
CA ASP A 37 1.77 0.54 -4.44
C ASP A 37 0.74 -0.37 -5.13
N PRO A 38 -0.16 0.10 -6.01
CA PRO A 38 -1.03 -0.75 -6.80
C PRO A 38 -0.27 -1.78 -7.65
N ASP A 39 0.83 -1.34 -8.28
CA ASP A 39 1.65 -2.20 -9.14
C ASP A 39 2.35 -3.29 -8.34
N LEU A 40 2.94 -2.93 -7.20
CA LEU A 40 3.57 -3.87 -6.30
C LEU A 40 2.59 -4.94 -5.80
N VAL A 41 1.36 -4.55 -5.46
CA VAL A 41 0.29 -5.50 -5.07
C VAL A 41 -0.03 -6.44 -6.22
N SER A 42 -0.22 -5.91 -7.43
CA SER A 42 -0.51 -6.69 -8.64
C SER A 42 0.59 -7.70 -8.94
N PHE A 43 1.85 -7.27 -8.88
CA PHE A 43 3.01 -8.14 -9.15
C PHE A 43 3.19 -9.22 -8.08
N TRP A 44 2.90 -8.94 -6.81
CA TRP A 44 2.88 -9.95 -5.75
C TRP A 44 1.78 -10.98 -5.99
N LEU A 45 0.57 -10.54 -6.34
CA LEU A 45 -0.58 -11.43 -6.60
C LEU A 45 -0.36 -12.32 -7.84
N ALA A 46 0.33 -11.81 -8.85
CA ALA A 46 0.69 -12.55 -10.06
C ALA A 46 1.93 -13.44 -9.91
N ASP A 47 2.60 -13.43 -8.75
CA ASP A 47 3.89 -14.12 -8.54
C ASP A 47 5.00 -13.69 -9.53
N LEU A 48 4.99 -12.43 -9.92
CA LEU A 48 5.97 -11.83 -10.83
C LEU A 48 7.08 -11.06 -10.12
N ILE A 49 6.98 -10.92 -8.80
CA ILE A 49 7.90 -10.11 -8.00
C ILE A 49 9.31 -10.70 -7.97
N ASP A 50 10.32 -9.84 -7.98
CA ASP A 50 11.72 -10.20 -7.80
C ASP A 50 12.00 -10.63 -6.34
N GLU A 51 13.06 -11.42 -6.12
CA GLU A 51 13.45 -11.92 -4.79
C GLU A 51 13.73 -10.80 -3.78
N ARG A 52 14.11 -9.61 -4.24
CA ARG A 52 14.28 -8.41 -3.40
C ARG A 52 12.97 -7.93 -2.77
N GLY A 53 11.82 -8.42 -3.29
CA GLY A 53 10.48 -8.06 -2.84
C GLY A 53 9.91 -6.79 -3.49
N TRP A 54 10.55 -6.29 -4.55
CA TRP A 54 10.14 -5.13 -5.36
C TRP A 54 10.73 -5.24 -6.77
N GLY A 55 10.05 -4.64 -7.75
CA GLY A 55 10.35 -4.82 -9.17
C GLY A 55 9.96 -6.20 -9.71
N LEU A 56 10.01 -6.37 -11.01
CA LEU A 56 9.69 -7.63 -11.67
C LEU A 56 10.90 -8.56 -11.73
N ARG A 57 10.63 -9.86 -11.62
CA ARG A 57 11.66 -10.90 -11.78
C ARG A 57 12.23 -10.86 -13.21
N GLU A 58 13.54 -10.98 -13.33
CA GLU A 58 14.25 -10.99 -14.61
C GLU A 58 13.98 -9.74 -15.48
N ASP A 59 13.71 -8.59 -14.86
CA ASP A 59 13.56 -7.33 -15.57
C ASP A 59 14.94 -6.75 -15.96
N THR A 60 14.96 -5.99 -17.02
CA THR A 60 16.15 -5.31 -17.54
C THR A 60 16.00 -3.80 -17.40
N PHE A 61 17.06 -3.02 -17.66
CA PHE A 61 17.07 -1.57 -17.48
C PHE A 61 17.62 -0.84 -18.72
N ALA A 62 17.46 -1.45 -19.92
CA ALA A 62 18.01 -0.90 -21.15
C ALA A 62 17.44 0.49 -21.50
N VAL A 63 16.15 0.75 -21.19
CA VAL A 63 15.55 2.06 -21.40
C VAL A 63 16.15 3.10 -20.44
N MET A 64 16.35 2.74 -19.17
CA MET A 64 16.98 3.65 -18.20
C MET A 64 18.43 3.95 -18.56
N ASP A 65 19.18 2.97 -19.07
CA ASP A 65 20.55 3.16 -19.55
C ASP A 65 20.56 4.07 -20.78
N GLY A 66 19.67 3.84 -21.74
CA GLY A 66 19.51 4.73 -22.89
C GLY A 66 19.16 6.18 -22.52
N LEU A 67 18.29 6.38 -21.52
CA LEU A 67 17.98 7.73 -21.02
C LEU A 67 19.22 8.41 -20.40
N ARG A 68 20.05 7.66 -19.64
CA ARG A 68 21.31 8.18 -19.10
C ARG A 68 22.29 8.57 -20.20
N GLU A 69 22.42 7.76 -21.25
CA GLU A 69 23.24 8.07 -22.42
C GLU A 69 22.78 9.35 -23.15
N LEU A 70 21.46 9.62 -23.14
CA LEU A 70 20.88 10.86 -23.65
C LEU A 70 21.01 12.05 -22.70
N GLY A 71 21.62 11.87 -21.53
CA GLY A 71 21.88 12.93 -20.55
C GLY A 71 20.75 13.20 -19.57
N HIS A 72 19.75 12.31 -19.46
CA HIS A 72 18.71 12.42 -18.43
C HIS A 72 19.22 12.04 -17.05
N ASP A 73 18.75 12.75 -16.01
CA ASP A 73 18.94 12.39 -14.62
C ASP A 73 17.97 11.26 -14.24
N VAL A 74 18.40 10.02 -14.43
CA VAL A 74 17.61 8.84 -14.11
C VAL A 74 17.78 8.49 -12.63
N TRP A 75 16.98 9.12 -11.79
CA TRP A 75 16.97 8.90 -10.35
C TRP A 75 15.91 7.87 -9.89
N PHE A 76 14.81 7.73 -10.64
CA PHE A 76 13.81 6.69 -10.42
C PHE A 76 14.07 5.55 -11.41
N ASN A 77 14.65 4.46 -10.92
CA ASN A 77 15.10 3.38 -11.80
C ASN A 77 14.00 2.35 -12.01
N LEU A 78 13.33 2.40 -13.16
CA LEU A 78 12.30 1.43 -13.56
C LEU A 78 12.88 0.34 -14.44
N GLY A 79 12.43 -0.90 -14.24
CA GLY A 79 12.70 -1.96 -15.18
C GLY A 79 11.93 -1.77 -16.50
N ASP A 80 12.40 -2.41 -17.58
CA ASP A 80 11.81 -2.24 -18.91
C ASP A 80 10.38 -2.81 -18.97
N ARG A 81 10.11 -3.91 -18.29
CA ARG A 81 8.77 -4.52 -18.19
C ARG A 81 7.85 -3.72 -17.26
N ASP A 82 8.39 -3.19 -16.17
CA ASP A 82 7.67 -2.29 -15.26
C ASP A 82 7.29 -1.00 -16.00
N LEU A 83 8.21 -0.42 -16.76
CA LEU A 83 7.93 0.75 -17.60
C LEU A 83 6.87 0.44 -18.67
N ALA A 84 6.91 -0.73 -19.31
CA ALA A 84 5.89 -1.12 -20.29
C ALA A 84 4.47 -1.18 -19.65
N TRP A 85 4.37 -1.66 -18.42
CA TRP A 85 3.14 -1.65 -17.62
C TRP A 85 2.64 -0.23 -17.36
N CYS A 86 3.53 0.66 -16.96
CA CYS A 86 3.20 2.07 -16.70
C CYS A 86 2.79 2.82 -18.00
N LEU A 87 3.47 2.54 -19.12
CA LEU A 87 3.13 3.12 -20.43
C LEU A 87 1.76 2.66 -20.92
N GLU A 88 1.42 1.37 -20.76
CA GLU A 88 0.10 0.86 -21.15
C GLU A 88 -1.00 1.47 -20.27
N ARG A 89 -0.78 1.65 -18.97
CA ARG A 89 -1.70 2.42 -18.11
C ARG A 89 -1.91 3.83 -18.64
N SER A 90 -0.82 4.52 -18.96
CA SER A 90 -0.87 5.90 -19.48
C SER A 90 -1.61 5.98 -20.81
N ARG A 91 -1.40 5.02 -21.70
CA ARG A 91 -2.11 4.91 -22.98
C ARG A 91 -3.61 4.71 -22.76
N MET A 92 -4.01 3.77 -21.89
CA MET A 92 -5.42 3.53 -21.58
C MET A 92 -6.09 4.77 -21.01
N SER A 93 -5.40 5.53 -20.16
CA SER A 93 -5.93 6.76 -19.59
C SER A 93 -6.07 7.87 -20.65
N SER A 94 -5.07 8.04 -21.55
CA SER A 94 -5.04 9.16 -22.49
C SER A 94 -5.82 8.90 -23.78
N GLU A 95 -5.83 7.67 -24.28
CA GLU A 95 -6.45 7.31 -25.58
C GLU A 95 -7.82 6.66 -25.43
N GLU A 96 -8.05 5.90 -24.34
CA GLU A 96 -9.31 5.21 -24.07
C GLU A 96 -10.15 5.88 -22.96
N GLU A 97 -9.63 6.95 -22.35
CA GLU A 97 -10.28 7.70 -21.27
C GLU A 97 -10.67 6.82 -20.06
N LEU A 98 -9.92 5.73 -19.83
CA LEU A 98 -10.18 4.86 -18.68
C LEU A 98 -9.69 5.51 -17.38
N GLY A 99 -10.56 5.46 -16.37
CA GLY A 99 -10.18 5.81 -15.00
C GLY A 99 -9.16 4.82 -14.40
N PRO A 100 -8.47 5.21 -13.32
CA PRO A 100 -7.44 4.39 -12.67
C PRO A 100 -7.91 2.97 -12.30
N THR A 101 -9.12 2.82 -11.75
CA THR A 101 -9.68 1.52 -11.37
C THR A 101 -9.86 0.61 -12.59
N ALA A 102 -10.45 1.12 -13.68
CA ALA A 102 -10.69 0.33 -14.89
C ALA A 102 -9.38 -0.02 -15.62
N ALA A 103 -8.43 0.91 -15.70
CA ALA A 103 -7.12 0.66 -16.30
C ALA A 103 -6.35 -0.42 -15.54
N LEU A 104 -6.31 -0.33 -14.20
CA LEU A 104 -5.63 -1.33 -13.36
C LEU A 104 -6.31 -2.70 -13.44
N ALA A 105 -7.65 -2.76 -13.50
CA ALA A 105 -8.38 -4.02 -13.66
C ALA A 105 -7.99 -4.73 -14.97
N ARG A 106 -7.91 -4.01 -16.10
CA ARG A 106 -7.45 -4.57 -17.39
C ARG A 106 -6.01 -5.06 -17.37
N LEU A 107 -5.13 -4.31 -16.72
CA LEU A 107 -3.74 -4.72 -16.54
C LEU A 107 -3.65 -6.01 -15.71
N ASN A 108 -4.38 -6.10 -14.62
CA ASN A 108 -4.43 -7.27 -13.75
C ASN A 108 -5.00 -8.50 -14.48
N GLU A 109 -6.04 -8.33 -15.29
CA GLU A 109 -6.58 -9.41 -16.13
C GLU A 109 -5.50 -9.95 -17.10
N ALA A 110 -4.71 -9.06 -17.72
CA ALA A 110 -3.66 -9.44 -18.66
C ALA A 110 -2.56 -10.32 -18.02
N ILE A 111 -2.31 -10.20 -16.72
CA ILE A 111 -1.33 -11.01 -15.99
C ILE A 111 -1.98 -12.09 -15.12
N GLY A 112 -3.30 -12.32 -15.26
CA GLY A 112 -4.03 -13.40 -14.59
C GLY A 112 -4.30 -13.17 -13.11
N VAL A 113 -4.26 -11.94 -12.61
CA VAL A 113 -4.65 -11.59 -11.24
C VAL A 113 -6.17 -11.64 -11.12
N ARG A 114 -6.66 -12.50 -10.22
CA ARG A 114 -8.10 -12.69 -9.97
C ARG A 114 -8.63 -11.81 -8.83
N ALA A 115 -7.76 -11.30 -7.98
CA ALA A 115 -8.11 -10.38 -6.91
C ALA A 115 -8.41 -8.98 -7.46
N HIS A 116 -9.26 -8.25 -6.76
CA HIS A 116 -9.60 -6.86 -7.11
C HIS A 116 -8.59 -5.91 -6.48
N VAL A 117 -7.62 -5.43 -7.23
CA VAL A 117 -6.71 -4.37 -6.78
C VAL A 117 -7.32 -3.02 -7.17
N LEU A 118 -7.65 -2.22 -6.17
CA LEU A 118 -8.40 -0.99 -6.32
C LEU A 118 -7.53 0.20 -5.91
N PRO A 119 -7.24 1.15 -6.80
CA PRO A 119 -6.69 2.44 -6.39
C PRO A 119 -7.61 3.12 -5.37
N MET A 120 -7.06 3.75 -4.34
CA MET A 120 -7.85 4.39 -3.29
C MET A 120 -8.78 5.50 -3.81
N SER A 121 -8.47 6.09 -4.97
CA SER A 121 -9.20 7.20 -5.57
C SER A 121 -9.12 7.18 -7.09
N GLU A 122 -10.17 7.69 -7.75
CA GLU A 122 -10.17 8.01 -9.17
C GLU A 122 -9.48 9.36 -9.47
N ASP A 123 -9.32 10.21 -8.45
CA ASP A 123 -8.72 11.52 -8.56
C ASP A 123 -7.27 11.50 -8.04
N PRO A 124 -6.36 12.33 -8.58
CA PRO A 124 -4.99 12.37 -8.12
C PRO A 124 -4.84 12.82 -6.66
N VAL A 125 -4.19 12.00 -5.86
CA VAL A 125 -3.71 12.33 -4.51
C VAL A 125 -2.20 12.16 -4.50
N ARG A 126 -1.46 13.10 -3.88
CA ARG A 126 0.00 13.06 -3.84
C ARG A 126 0.52 13.37 -2.45
N THR A 127 1.30 12.44 -1.92
CA THR A 127 1.98 12.60 -0.63
C THR A 127 3.20 13.49 -0.77
N TRP A 128 3.26 14.55 0.04
CA TRP A 128 4.37 15.48 0.12
C TRP A 128 4.97 15.49 1.52
N ILE A 129 6.29 15.51 1.58
CA ILE A 129 7.06 15.50 2.83
C ILE A 129 7.83 16.82 2.94
N ALA A 130 7.74 17.48 4.08
CA ALA A 130 8.61 18.59 4.45
C ALA A 130 9.72 18.10 5.36
N THR A 131 10.93 18.53 5.05
CA THR A 131 12.10 18.44 5.92
C THR A 131 12.76 19.81 5.99
N THR A 132 13.84 19.98 6.73
CA THR A 132 14.68 21.22 6.70
C THR A 132 15.12 21.59 5.29
N ALA A 133 15.12 20.67 4.33
CA ALA A 133 15.40 20.91 2.92
C ALA A 133 14.18 21.37 2.09
N GLY A 134 13.02 21.58 2.75
CA GLY A 134 11.75 21.99 2.15
C GLY A 134 10.86 20.83 1.74
N TRP A 135 9.76 21.16 1.04
CA TRP A 135 8.76 20.22 0.57
C TRP A 135 9.24 19.42 -0.64
N ARG A 136 9.01 18.11 -0.62
CA ARG A 136 9.29 17.18 -1.74
C ARG A 136 8.14 16.21 -1.94
N PRO A 137 7.87 15.75 -3.19
CA PRO A 137 7.04 14.58 -3.44
C PRO A 137 7.64 13.35 -2.72
N PHE A 138 6.79 12.42 -2.30
CA PHE A 138 7.20 11.25 -1.53
C PHE A 138 8.34 10.46 -2.17
N GLN A 139 8.27 10.20 -3.48
CA GLN A 139 9.31 9.42 -4.18
C GLN A 139 10.68 10.15 -4.20
N GLU A 140 10.68 11.48 -4.33
CA GLU A 140 11.92 12.25 -4.23
C GLU A 140 12.51 12.18 -2.81
N TYR A 141 11.67 12.29 -1.78
CA TYR A 141 12.11 12.11 -0.41
C TYR A 141 12.69 10.72 -0.19
N MET A 142 12.01 9.66 -0.65
CA MET A 142 12.43 8.27 -0.44
C MET A 142 13.71 7.93 -1.19
N ILE A 143 13.84 8.35 -2.46
CA ILE A 143 14.91 7.89 -3.35
C ILE A 143 16.07 8.90 -3.37
N ARG A 144 15.79 10.17 -3.69
CA ARG A 144 16.86 11.19 -3.81
C ARG A 144 17.41 11.62 -2.45
N GLN A 145 16.53 11.79 -1.44
CA GLN A 145 16.95 12.12 -0.08
C GLN A 145 17.17 10.87 0.80
N ARG A 146 16.99 9.65 0.26
CA ARG A 146 17.18 8.37 0.98
C ARG A 146 16.37 8.27 2.27
N ALA A 147 15.20 8.94 2.31
CA ALA A 147 14.36 9.09 3.49
C ALA A 147 15.12 9.68 4.70
N GLU A 148 16.14 10.50 4.46
CA GLU A 148 16.94 11.14 5.50
C GLU A 148 16.32 12.50 5.89
N GLY A 149 16.65 12.93 7.11
CA GLY A 149 16.19 14.20 7.68
C GLY A 149 14.99 14.06 8.60
N ILE A 150 14.82 15.07 9.44
CA ILE A 150 13.65 15.15 10.33
C ILE A 150 12.43 15.57 9.49
N ILE A 151 11.35 14.80 9.62
CA ILE A 151 10.07 15.15 9.00
C ILE A 151 9.45 16.30 9.80
N GLU A 152 9.15 17.41 9.13
CA GLU A 152 8.54 18.60 9.70
C GLU A 152 7.10 18.81 9.21
N GLY A 153 6.71 18.11 8.13
CA GLY A 153 5.37 18.19 7.57
C GLY A 153 5.02 17.03 6.67
N LEU A 154 3.75 16.73 6.61
CA LEU A 154 3.16 15.68 5.77
C LEU A 154 1.83 16.21 5.21
N GLU A 155 1.68 16.18 3.89
CA GLU A 155 0.47 16.62 3.19
C GLU A 155 0.04 15.56 2.18
N PHE A 156 -1.26 15.38 2.04
CA PHE A 156 -1.90 14.57 1.00
C PHE A 156 -2.60 15.50 0.02
N ARG A 157 -1.85 16.10 -0.88
CA ARG A 157 -2.37 17.08 -1.83
C ARG A 157 -3.37 16.48 -2.78
N GLY A 158 -4.52 17.12 -2.91
CA GLY A 158 -5.65 16.63 -3.70
C GLY A 158 -6.64 15.76 -2.93
N ALA A 159 -6.28 15.24 -1.73
CA ALA A 159 -7.14 14.31 -1.00
C ALA A 159 -8.52 14.87 -0.67
N GLU A 160 -8.62 16.16 -0.27
CA GLU A 160 -9.91 16.78 0.10
C GLU A 160 -10.94 16.79 -1.03
N GLN A 161 -10.51 16.81 -2.29
CA GLN A 161 -11.36 16.81 -3.47
C GLN A 161 -11.49 15.42 -4.10
N ALA A 162 -10.66 14.48 -3.69
CA ALA A 162 -10.62 13.14 -4.23
C ALA A 162 -11.85 12.32 -3.82
N ARG A 163 -12.21 11.39 -4.68
CA ARG A 163 -13.35 10.49 -4.46
C ARG A 163 -12.91 9.04 -4.62
N PRO A 164 -13.29 8.16 -3.69
CA PRO A 164 -13.10 6.73 -3.89
C PRO A 164 -13.97 6.25 -5.06
N SER A 165 -13.53 5.22 -5.77
CA SER A 165 -14.41 4.57 -6.75
C SER A 165 -15.61 3.90 -6.07
N ALA A 166 -16.67 3.62 -6.83
CA ALA A 166 -17.82 2.87 -6.33
C ALA A 166 -17.39 1.47 -5.86
N GLU A 167 -16.39 0.88 -6.53
CA GLU A 167 -15.83 -0.43 -6.20
C GLU A 167 -15.13 -0.44 -4.85
N VAL A 168 -14.41 0.63 -4.49
CA VAL A 168 -13.77 0.80 -3.17
C VAL A 168 -14.83 0.80 -2.07
N LEU A 169 -15.86 1.62 -2.22
CA LEU A 169 -16.94 1.70 -1.22
C LEU A 169 -17.75 0.40 -1.13
N ALA A 170 -18.02 -0.24 -2.27
CA ALA A 170 -18.72 -1.53 -2.30
C ALA A 170 -17.89 -2.64 -1.64
N ALA A 171 -16.55 -2.66 -1.87
CA ALA A 171 -15.65 -3.61 -1.24
C ALA A 171 -15.64 -3.48 0.28
N ILE A 172 -15.59 -2.25 0.81
CA ILE A 172 -15.65 -1.99 2.26
C ILE A 172 -17.01 -2.43 2.82
N GLN A 173 -18.10 -2.05 2.18
CA GLN A 173 -19.46 -2.33 2.66
C GLN A 173 -19.82 -3.82 2.65
N SER A 174 -19.32 -4.58 1.67
CA SER A 174 -19.61 -6.01 1.50
C SER A 174 -18.60 -6.94 2.14
N ALA A 175 -17.55 -6.41 2.74
CA ALA A 175 -16.50 -7.21 3.37
C ALA A 175 -17.07 -8.04 4.56
N HIS A 176 -16.50 -9.24 4.73
CA HIS A 176 -16.70 -10.05 5.94
C HIS A 176 -15.60 -9.80 6.97
N THR A 177 -14.46 -9.31 6.52
CA THR A 177 -13.30 -8.93 7.32
C THR A 177 -12.55 -7.83 6.58
N ILE A 178 -12.14 -6.80 7.29
CA ILE A 178 -11.31 -5.73 6.77
C ILE A 178 -9.96 -5.78 7.47
N VAL A 179 -8.87 -5.79 6.69
CA VAL A 179 -7.52 -5.90 7.24
C VAL A 179 -6.66 -4.74 6.74
N ILE A 180 -6.24 -3.88 7.65
CA ILE A 180 -5.21 -2.89 7.38
C ILE A 180 -3.86 -3.62 7.43
N GLY A 181 -3.20 -3.72 6.27
CA GLY A 181 -1.95 -4.45 6.12
C GLY A 181 -0.78 -3.82 6.88
N PRO A 182 0.32 -4.57 7.12
CA PRO A 182 1.50 -4.09 7.85
C PRO A 182 2.33 -3.13 6.99
N SER A 183 1.78 -1.96 6.76
CA SER A 183 2.40 -0.85 6.02
C SER A 183 2.58 0.34 6.94
N ASN A 184 3.37 1.32 6.51
CA ASN A 184 3.58 2.56 7.27
C ASN A 184 2.23 3.27 7.50
N PRO A 185 1.80 3.47 8.76
CA PRO A 185 0.50 4.08 9.05
C PRO A 185 0.32 5.47 8.43
N LEU A 186 1.38 6.30 8.45
CA LEU A 186 1.31 7.67 7.97
C LEU A 186 1.57 7.81 6.46
N ALA A 187 2.54 7.05 5.92
CA ALA A 187 2.92 7.20 4.51
C ALA A 187 2.06 6.37 3.57
N SER A 188 1.61 5.16 4.00
CA SER A 188 0.90 4.24 3.12
C SER A 188 -0.60 4.16 3.40
N ILE A 189 -1.01 4.27 4.67
CA ILE A 189 -2.42 4.09 5.04
C ILE A 189 -3.13 5.43 5.23
N ALA A 190 -2.49 6.43 5.84
CA ALA A 190 -3.12 7.74 6.02
C ALA A 190 -3.58 8.40 4.71
N PRO A 191 -2.87 8.30 3.56
CA PRO A 191 -3.38 8.81 2.29
C PRO A 191 -4.71 8.19 1.88
N ILE A 192 -4.88 6.88 2.11
CA ILE A 192 -6.14 6.17 1.86
C ILE A 192 -7.25 6.71 2.75
N LEU A 193 -6.96 6.86 4.04
CA LEU A 193 -7.92 7.37 5.02
C LEU A 193 -8.25 8.86 4.85
N ALA A 194 -7.40 9.62 4.15
CA ALA A 194 -7.60 11.03 3.85
C ALA A 194 -8.58 11.26 2.68
N VAL A 195 -8.88 10.25 1.88
CA VAL A 195 -9.89 10.35 0.82
C VAL A 195 -11.27 10.35 1.47
N PRO A 196 -12.09 11.43 1.26
CA PRO A 196 -13.40 11.55 1.89
C PRO A 196 -14.31 10.36 1.61
N GLY A 197 -14.98 9.85 2.64
CA GLY A 197 -15.89 8.71 2.57
C GLY A 197 -15.24 7.35 2.89
N ILE A 198 -13.92 7.18 2.79
CA ILE A 198 -13.27 5.89 3.11
C ILE A 198 -13.27 5.66 4.62
N ARG A 199 -12.83 6.64 5.42
CA ARG A 199 -12.81 6.50 6.89
C ARG A 199 -14.20 6.26 7.45
N GLU A 200 -15.17 6.99 6.98
CA GLU A 200 -16.58 6.86 7.36
C GLU A 200 -17.14 5.50 6.97
N ALA A 201 -16.80 5.00 5.77
CA ALA A 201 -17.19 3.67 5.32
C ALA A 201 -16.61 2.56 6.19
N LEU A 202 -15.34 2.69 6.60
CA LEU A 202 -14.68 1.74 7.51
C LEU A 202 -15.35 1.71 8.89
N ILE A 203 -15.66 2.88 9.46
CA ILE A 203 -16.35 2.99 10.76
C ILE A 203 -17.76 2.39 10.67
N ALA A 204 -18.45 2.57 9.54
CA ALA A 204 -19.81 2.06 9.33
C ALA A 204 -19.85 0.61 8.84
N ALA A 205 -18.70 0.00 8.55
CA ALA A 205 -18.66 -1.36 8.03
C ALA A 205 -19.20 -2.37 9.06
N PRO A 206 -20.01 -3.35 8.64
CA PRO A 206 -20.50 -4.40 9.52
C PRO A 206 -19.41 -5.43 9.87
N ALA A 207 -18.33 -5.45 9.11
CA ALA A 207 -17.20 -6.35 9.27
C ALA A 207 -16.21 -5.85 10.33
N PRO A 208 -15.57 -6.73 11.11
CA PRO A 208 -14.49 -6.32 11.98
C PRO A 208 -13.32 -5.75 11.19
N VAL A 209 -12.75 -4.66 11.69
CA VAL A 209 -11.57 -3.98 11.13
C VAL A 209 -10.36 -4.32 11.98
N LEU A 210 -9.39 -4.99 11.40
CA LEU A 210 -8.14 -5.39 12.04
C LEU A 210 -6.96 -4.64 11.44
N ALA A 211 -5.94 -4.38 12.23
CA ALA A 211 -4.63 -4.00 11.72
C ALA A 211 -3.62 -5.11 11.95
N VAL A 212 -2.66 -5.28 11.04
CA VAL A 212 -1.43 -6.03 11.30
C VAL A 212 -0.30 -5.03 11.51
N SER A 213 0.37 -5.11 12.65
CA SER A 213 1.45 -4.17 12.98
C SER A 213 2.63 -4.27 12.02
N PRO A 214 3.16 -3.16 11.52
CA PRO A 214 4.41 -3.13 10.76
C PRO A 214 5.66 -3.16 11.66
N VAL A 215 5.49 -3.03 12.97
CA VAL A 215 6.57 -3.11 13.97
C VAL A 215 6.76 -4.57 14.36
N VAL A 216 8.00 -5.04 14.35
CA VAL A 216 8.37 -6.44 14.63
C VAL A 216 9.53 -6.46 15.62
N GLY A 217 9.32 -7.05 16.81
CA GLY A 217 10.33 -7.08 17.86
C GLY A 217 10.73 -5.68 18.36
N GLY A 218 9.82 -4.72 18.33
CA GLY A 218 10.11 -3.32 18.68
C GLY A 218 10.86 -2.53 17.62
N GLU A 219 11.07 -3.11 16.42
CA GLU A 219 11.80 -2.47 15.32
C GLU A 219 10.98 -2.48 14.03
N VAL A 220 11.28 -1.53 13.15
CA VAL A 220 10.73 -1.49 11.79
C VAL A 220 11.65 -2.24 10.84
N LEU A 221 11.14 -3.25 10.16
CA LEU A 221 11.95 -4.10 9.28
C LEU A 221 12.48 -3.35 8.04
N LYS A 222 11.73 -2.38 7.52
CA LYS A 222 12.11 -1.60 6.32
C LYS A 222 11.47 -0.21 6.31
N GLY A 223 12.18 0.75 5.72
CA GLY A 223 11.69 2.09 5.45
C GLY A 223 11.66 3.02 6.67
N PRO A 224 11.18 4.24 6.49
CA PRO A 224 11.27 5.32 7.48
C PRO A 224 10.09 5.31 8.48
N THR A 225 9.42 4.19 8.74
CA THR A 225 8.23 4.16 9.61
C THR A 225 8.50 4.75 10.98
N ALA A 226 9.66 4.50 11.59
CA ALA A 226 10.02 5.09 12.87
C ALA A 226 10.07 6.63 12.82
N ALA A 227 10.61 7.21 11.73
CA ALA A 227 10.64 8.67 11.55
C ALA A 227 9.23 9.25 11.39
N PHE A 228 8.34 8.57 10.67
CA PHE A 228 6.95 8.99 10.54
C PHE A 228 6.18 8.89 11.86
N MET A 229 6.37 7.80 12.60
CA MET A 229 5.75 7.65 13.94
C MET A 229 6.24 8.74 14.90
N ALA A 230 7.54 9.04 14.89
CA ALA A 230 8.11 10.13 15.69
C ALA A 230 7.54 11.51 15.29
N PHE A 231 7.36 11.78 13.99
CA PHE A 231 6.71 13.00 13.50
C PHE A 231 5.28 13.14 14.05
N ALA A 232 4.53 12.05 14.13
CA ALA A 232 3.18 12.03 14.70
C ALA A 232 3.15 11.99 16.24
N ALA A 233 4.30 12.06 16.91
CA ALA A 233 4.44 11.89 18.35
C ALA A 233 3.86 10.55 18.88
N LEU A 234 3.96 9.50 18.07
CA LEU A 234 3.54 8.14 18.40
C LEU A 234 4.74 7.27 18.74
N GLU A 235 4.54 6.34 19.65
CA GLU A 235 5.53 5.31 19.94
C GLU A 235 5.71 4.37 18.74
N CYS A 236 6.94 3.97 18.44
CA CYS A 236 7.22 2.98 17.41
C CYS A 236 6.99 1.56 17.97
N SER A 237 5.72 1.22 18.20
CA SER A 237 5.23 -0.02 18.80
C SER A 237 3.85 -0.38 18.20
N ALA A 238 3.36 -1.58 18.47
CA ALA A 238 2.00 -1.97 18.08
C ALA A 238 0.94 -1.15 18.82
N ASP A 239 1.19 -0.74 20.07
CA ASP A 239 0.32 0.19 20.79
C ASP A 239 0.27 1.57 20.11
N GLY A 240 1.41 2.10 19.64
CA GLY A 240 1.43 3.35 18.88
C GLY A 240 0.73 3.24 17.52
N VAL A 241 0.79 2.08 16.86
CA VAL A 241 -0.01 1.80 15.66
C VAL A 241 -1.50 1.77 15.97
N ALA A 242 -1.88 1.14 17.08
CA ALA A 242 -3.26 1.13 17.56
C ALA A 242 -3.76 2.55 17.89
N ASP A 243 -2.92 3.36 18.54
CA ASP A 243 -3.24 4.77 18.83
C ASP A 243 -3.48 5.59 17.57
N PHE A 244 -2.69 5.36 16.50
CA PHE A 244 -2.88 6.06 15.24
C PHE A 244 -4.24 5.77 14.60
N TYR A 245 -4.67 4.52 14.60
CA TYR A 245 -5.96 4.14 13.99
C TYR A 245 -7.15 4.44 14.89
N GLY A 246 -6.95 4.38 16.22
CA GLY A 246 -7.98 4.71 17.21
C GLY A 246 -9.24 3.87 17.06
N GLU A 247 -10.39 4.55 16.93
CA GLU A 247 -11.72 3.93 16.83
C GLU A 247 -11.97 3.11 15.56
N LEU A 248 -11.05 3.12 14.59
CA LEU A 248 -11.20 2.31 13.39
C LEU A 248 -11.01 0.82 13.66
N LEU A 249 -10.29 0.45 14.73
CA LEU A 249 -9.90 -0.93 14.95
C LEU A 249 -10.78 -1.65 15.98
N ASP A 250 -11.22 -2.84 15.60
CA ASP A 250 -11.79 -3.84 16.50
C ASP A 250 -10.70 -4.74 17.11
N GLY A 251 -9.54 -4.86 16.45
CA GLY A 251 -8.43 -5.65 16.94
C GLY A 251 -7.12 -5.40 16.18
N ILE A 252 -6.03 -5.90 16.76
CA ILE A 252 -4.69 -5.81 16.15
C ILE A 252 -3.96 -7.14 16.22
N VAL A 253 -3.18 -7.44 15.18
CA VAL A 253 -2.27 -8.59 15.13
C VAL A 253 -0.84 -8.06 15.18
N ALA A 254 -0.07 -8.50 16.16
CA ALA A 254 1.29 -8.04 16.41
C ALA A 254 2.16 -9.18 16.95
N ASP A 255 3.47 -9.05 16.88
CA ASP A 255 4.40 -9.99 17.52
C ASP A 255 4.72 -9.64 18.99
N GLU A 256 4.27 -8.49 19.43
CA GLU A 256 4.38 -7.99 20.81
C GLU A 256 3.01 -7.91 21.50
N ASN A 257 3.03 -7.75 22.82
CA ASN A 257 1.81 -7.60 23.59
C ASN A 257 1.21 -6.20 23.37
N VAL A 258 -0.11 -6.16 23.14
CA VAL A 258 -0.89 -4.91 23.01
C VAL A 258 -1.96 -4.89 24.09
N ALA A 259 -2.05 -3.78 24.83
CA ALA A 259 -2.94 -3.68 25.99
C ALA A 259 -4.23 -2.91 25.72
N ARG A 260 -4.31 -2.16 24.61
CA ARG A 260 -5.36 -1.15 24.40
C ARG A 260 -6.64 -1.69 23.76
N LEU A 261 -6.56 -2.79 23.01
CA LEU A 261 -7.69 -3.39 22.31
C LEU A 261 -7.47 -4.91 22.17
N PRO A 262 -8.46 -5.69 21.76
CA PRO A 262 -8.28 -7.10 21.46
C PRO A 262 -7.09 -7.33 20.56
N ALA A 263 -6.19 -8.23 20.94
CA ALA A 263 -4.96 -8.48 20.19
C ALA A 263 -4.69 -9.96 20.00
N LEU A 264 -4.22 -10.31 18.80
CA LEU A 264 -3.62 -11.61 18.52
C LEU A 264 -2.10 -11.44 18.51
N GLN A 265 -1.43 -11.99 19.53
CA GLN A 265 0.02 -12.02 19.54
C GLN A 265 0.54 -13.22 18.74
N THR A 266 1.20 -12.94 17.62
CA THR A 266 1.82 -13.94 16.74
C THR A 266 2.96 -13.33 15.91
N GLY A 267 3.80 -14.20 15.32
CA GLY A 267 4.85 -13.72 14.42
C GLY A 267 4.26 -13.08 13.16
N THR A 268 4.60 -11.81 12.89
CA THR A 268 4.10 -11.04 11.75
C THR A 268 5.09 -10.99 10.57
N ARG A 269 6.24 -11.67 10.69
CA ARG A 269 7.22 -11.78 9.60
C ARG A 269 6.70 -12.69 8.49
N MET A 270 6.88 -12.24 7.26
CA MET A 270 6.46 -12.93 6.04
C MET A 270 7.70 -13.21 5.18
N ASP A 271 8.59 -14.06 5.70
CA ASP A 271 9.87 -14.34 5.05
C ASP A 271 9.70 -15.27 3.84
N ASP A 272 8.73 -16.18 3.88
CA ASP A 272 8.42 -17.12 2.81
C ASP A 272 6.90 -17.28 2.59
N ALA A 273 6.51 -18.16 1.66
CA ALA A 273 5.11 -18.40 1.31
C ALA A 273 4.32 -19.03 2.47
N ALA A 274 4.93 -19.95 3.21
CA ALA A 274 4.28 -20.61 4.34
C ALA A 274 3.99 -19.63 5.47
N ALA A 275 4.96 -18.75 5.80
CA ALA A 275 4.78 -17.71 6.80
C ALA A 275 3.69 -16.71 6.41
N ARG A 276 3.59 -16.33 5.12
CA ARG A 276 2.52 -15.45 4.60
C ARG A 276 1.14 -16.10 4.74
N ALA A 277 1.02 -17.36 4.33
CA ALA A 277 -0.25 -18.10 4.42
C ALA A 277 -0.68 -18.29 5.89
N LEU A 278 0.25 -18.69 6.76
CA LEU A 278 -0.02 -18.87 8.18
C LEU A 278 -0.52 -17.58 8.83
N LEU A 279 0.15 -16.45 8.57
CA LEU A 279 -0.29 -15.16 9.10
C LEU A 279 -1.69 -14.79 8.57
N ALA A 280 -1.97 -15.03 7.29
CA ALA A 280 -3.28 -14.77 6.69
C ALA A 280 -4.38 -15.62 7.37
N GLU A 281 -4.16 -16.92 7.58
CA GLU A 281 -5.09 -17.81 8.29
C GLU A 281 -5.34 -17.33 9.72
N GLN A 282 -4.29 -16.94 10.45
CA GLN A 282 -4.41 -16.43 11.81
C GLN A 282 -5.19 -15.13 11.90
N VAL A 283 -4.94 -14.18 10.97
CA VAL A 283 -5.67 -12.91 10.88
C VAL A 283 -7.16 -13.15 10.62
N LEU A 284 -7.50 -14.02 9.66
CA LEU A 284 -8.89 -14.36 9.35
C LEU A 284 -9.58 -15.08 10.51
N GLY A 285 -8.91 -16.03 11.15
CA GLY A 285 -9.46 -16.72 12.33
C GLY A 285 -9.68 -15.78 13.51
N PHE A 286 -8.81 -14.78 13.70
CA PHE A 286 -8.99 -13.77 14.74
C PHE A 286 -10.17 -12.84 14.43
N ALA A 287 -10.35 -12.43 13.16
CA ALA A 287 -11.51 -11.66 12.74
C ALA A 287 -12.83 -12.39 12.99
N GLU A 288 -12.90 -13.69 12.69
CA GLU A 288 -14.08 -14.52 12.98
C GLU A 288 -14.40 -14.60 14.48
N ALA A 289 -13.35 -14.60 15.33
CA ALA A 289 -13.53 -14.61 16.78
C ALA A 289 -14.07 -13.27 17.32
N LEU A 290 -13.74 -12.15 16.70
CA LEU A 290 -14.25 -10.81 17.06
C LEU A 290 -15.67 -10.56 16.57
N ALA A 291 -16.07 -11.18 15.47
CA ALA A 291 -17.41 -11.05 14.90
C ALA A 291 -18.51 -11.81 15.69
N ARG A 292 -18.14 -12.64 16.67
CA ARG A 292 -19.05 -13.41 17.54
C ARG A 292 -19.38 -12.65 18.81
#